data_bb196710c793f36adb8a79d68471a629
#
_entry.id   bb196710c793f36adb8a79d68471a629
#
_cell.length_a   1.000
_cell.length_b   1.000
_cell.length_c   1.000
_cell.angle_alpha   90.00
_cell.angle_beta   90.00
_cell.angle_gamma   90.00
#
_symmetry.space_group_name_H-M   'P 1'
#
loop_
_entity.id
_entity.type
_entity.pdbx_description
1 polymer ?
#
loop_
_entity_poly.entity_id
_entity_poly.type
_entity_poly.pdbx_seq_one_letter_code
_entity_poly.pdbx_strand_id
1 'polypeptide(L)'
;MKNIKGNFAEIASLSEVNRSLSVPKDGTWFRKFLAFAGPGYMVAVGYMDPGNWATDIAGGSKFGYTLLSVILISNLMAILLQALSGKLGIATGKDLAQMCRDAYSRPVAIGLWLLCEIAIAAMDLAEVIGSAIALKLLFGLPLLYGVIITAFDVMLILLLQNKGFRALETLVIVLMATIAGCFGINLILAQPEWGGVLGGFVPDSQILTNPSMLYIAIGIMGATVMPHNLYLHSSIVQTRKFEQTSAGKREAITFATWDSSIALMFALFINAAILIVAAAVFHTAGRTDVAEISDAYYLLSPLLGTTLASILFGVALLASGQNSTVTGTLAGQIVMEGFLNLRLSPWLRRLVTRLIAIIPAVIVTAIAGEKGAEELLVLSQVILSIQLPFAIIPLLLFTSDKKIMGEFANKMWQKVLTWIVTAIIIILNVVLIIQTISG
;
A
#
# COMPACT_ATOMS: atom_id res chain seq x y z
N MET A 1 22.11 30.98 25.17
CA MET A 1 21.07 30.47 24.27
C MET A 1 20.86 31.51 23.18
N LYS A 2 21.55 31.36 22.05
CA LYS A 2 21.45 32.29 20.91
C LYS A 2 20.41 31.77 19.95
N ASN A 3 19.38 32.58 19.70
CA ASN A 3 18.39 32.40 18.63
C ASN A 3 19.09 32.27 17.28
N ILE A 4 19.15 31.06 16.74
CA ILE A 4 19.41 30.84 15.33
C ILE A 4 18.03 30.59 14.70
N LYS A 5 17.27 31.67 14.53
CA LYS A 5 16.18 31.71 13.54
C LYS A 5 16.82 31.95 12.17
N GLY A 6 17.40 30.93 11.60
CA GLY A 6 17.66 30.91 10.17
C GLY A 6 16.32 30.79 9.46
N ASN A 7 15.98 31.76 8.62
CA ASN A 7 14.87 31.70 7.65
C ASN A 7 15.17 30.62 6.59
N PHE A 8 15.14 29.35 6.99
CA PHE A 8 14.89 28.28 6.05
C PHE A 8 13.38 28.29 5.83
N ALA A 9 12.95 28.83 4.69
CA ALA A 9 11.59 28.66 4.23
C ALA A 9 11.26 27.17 4.39
N GLU A 10 10.24 26.84 5.20
CA GLU A 10 9.77 25.46 5.37
C GLU A 10 9.25 24.99 4.02
N ILE A 11 10.07 24.21 3.33
CA ILE A 11 9.76 23.78 1.99
C ILE A 11 9.01 22.46 2.09
N ALA A 12 7.78 22.43 1.56
CA ALA A 12 6.93 21.24 1.52
C ALA A 12 7.65 20.06 0.81
N SER A 13 7.43 18.85 1.27
CA SER A 13 7.80 17.66 0.48
C SER A 13 7.06 17.70 -0.85
N LEU A 14 7.69 17.23 -1.92
CA LEU A 14 7.18 17.38 -3.30
C LEU A 14 6.88 18.85 -3.66
N SER A 15 7.79 19.77 -3.35
CA SER A 15 7.59 21.21 -3.53
C SER A 15 7.22 21.62 -4.96
N GLU A 16 7.71 20.88 -5.95
CA GLU A 16 7.43 21.10 -7.37
C GLU A 16 5.96 20.88 -7.76
N VAL A 17 5.23 20.05 -7.00
CA VAL A 17 3.82 19.71 -7.27
C VAL A 17 2.86 20.19 -6.18
N ASN A 18 3.39 20.80 -5.10
CA ASN A 18 2.57 21.34 -4.03
C ASN A 18 1.64 22.43 -4.57
N ARG A 19 0.32 22.30 -4.31
CA ARG A 19 -0.74 23.20 -4.79
C ARG A 19 -0.76 23.40 -6.31
N SER A 20 -0.28 22.43 -7.08
CA SER A 20 -0.25 22.50 -8.55
C SER A 20 -1.61 22.23 -9.18
N LEU A 21 -2.49 21.49 -8.52
CA LEU A 21 -3.80 21.09 -9.03
C LEU A 21 -4.92 21.95 -8.42
N SER A 22 -5.54 22.78 -9.25
CA SER A 22 -6.61 23.69 -8.81
C SER A 22 -7.92 22.95 -8.58
N VAL A 23 -8.54 23.16 -7.42
CA VAL A 23 -9.93 22.76 -7.13
C VAL A 23 -10.82 24.00 -7.40
N PRO A 24 -11.87 23.87 -8.24
CA PRO A 24 -12.77 24.98 -8.52
C PRO A 24 -13.41 25.52 -7.22
N LYS A 25 -13.45 26.86 -7.08
CA LYS A 25 -14.13 27.51 -5.96
C LYS A 25 -15.64 27.39 -6.10
N ASP A 26 -16.11 27.55 -7.34
CA ASP A 26 -17.50 27.51 -7.72
C ASP A 26 -17.85 26.22 -8.45
N GLY A 27 -19.04 25.70 -8.23
CA GLY A 27 -19.50 24.48 -8.88
C GLY A 27 -20.25 23.54 -7.93
N THR A 28 -20.83 22.49 -8.52
CA THR A 28 -21.51 21.45 -7.75
C THR A 28 -20.48 20.68 -6.92
N TRP A 29 -20.94 20.10 -5.80
CA TRP A 29 -20.12 19.26 -4.92
C TRP A 29 -19.37 18.16 -5.71
N PHE A 30 -20.07 17.50 -6.66
CA PHE A 30 -19.50 16.44 -7.47
C PHE A 30 -18.36 16.93 -8.38
N ARG A 31 -18.51 18.11 -8.99
CA ARG A 31 -17.44 18.71 -9.84
C ARG A 31 -16.20 19.06 -9.02
N LYS A 32 -16.39 19.61 -7.83
CA LYS A 32 -15.29 19.90 -6.89
C LYS A 32 -14.61 18.62 -6.42
N PHE A 33 -15.40 17.61 -6.08
CA PHE A 33 -14.90 16.29 -5.66
C PHE A 33 -14.05 15.65 -6.76
N LEU A 34 -14.54 15.59 -8.01
CA LEU A 34 -13.76 15.03 -9.13
C LEU A 34 -12.47 15.80 -9.41
N ALA A 35 -12.46 17.13 -9.22
CA ALA A 35 -11.24 17.91 -9.34
C ALA A 35 -10.24 17.64 -8.20
N PHE A 36 -10.75 17.32 -7.00
CA PHE A 36 -9.93 16.95 -5.84
C PHE A 36 -9.43 15.51 -5.94
N ALA A 37 -10.24 14.58 -6.42
CA ALA A 37 -9.96 13.15 -6.44
C ALA A 37 -8.65 12.82 -7.17
N GLY A 38 -7.95 11.80 -6.65
CA GLY A 38 -6.68 11.31 -7.14
C GLY A 38 -5.71 10.87 -6.04
N PRO A 39 -5.49 11.65 -4.97
CA PRO A 39 -4.62 11.23 -3.86
C PRO A 39 -5.02 9.89 -3.25
N GLY A 40 -6.32 9.66 -3.04
CA GLY A 40 -6.83 8.39 -2.52
C GLY A 40 -6.54 7.22 -3.44
N TYR A 41 -6.66 7.39 -4.76
CA TYR A 41 -6.30 6.35 -5.73
C TYR A 41 -4.81 6.06 -5.73
N MET A 42 -3.97 7.09 -5.66
CA MET A 42 -2.51 6.92 -5.52
C MET A 42 -2.15 6.09 -4.29
N VAL A 43 -2.83 6.29 -3.18
CA VAL A 43 -2.60 5.55 -1.94
C VAL A 43 -3.14 4.12 -2.03
N ALA A 44 -4.35 3.94 -2.60
CA ALA A 44 -5.02 2.65 -2.68
C ALA A 44 -4.22 1.60 -3.48
N VAL A 45 -3.34 2.04 -4.37
CA VAL A 45 -2.45 1.16 -5.15
C VAL A 45 -1.56 0.30 -4.28
N GLY A 46 -0.97 0.86 -3.22
CA GLY A 46 -0.15 0.09 -2.31
C GLY A 46 -0.90 -1.07 -1.63
N TYR A 47 -2.22 -1.00 -1.58
CA TYR A 47 -3.08 -2.06 -1.01
C TYR A 47 -3.36 -3.22 -1.98
N MET A 48 -2.74 -3.24 -3.15
CA MET A 48 -2.94 -4.23 -4.21
C MET A 48 -1.61 -4.70 -4.80
N ASP A 49 -0.52 -4.57 -4.05
CA ASP A 49 0.83 -4.94 -4.47
C ASP A 49 1.00 -6.47 -4.57
N PRO A 50 2.06 -6.97 -5.20
CA PRO A 50 2.31 -8.41 -5.30
C PRO A 50 2.42 -9.14 -3.96
N GLY A 51 2.76 -8.44 -2.87
CA GLY A 51 2.77 -9.01 -1.53
C GLY A 51 1.37 -9.34 -1.00
N ASN A 52 0.38 -8.48 -1.27
CA ASN A 52 -1.04 -8.77 -1.01
C ASN A 52 -1.49 -10.01 -1.80
N TRP A 53 -1.06 -10.16 -3.06
CA TRP A 53 -1.41 -11.31 -3.88
C TRP A 53 -0.94 -12.62 -3.26
N ALA A 54 0.32 -12.68 -2.82
CA ALA A 54 0.87 -13.89 -2.21
C ALA A 54 0.08 -14.32 -0.97
N THR A 55 -0.27 -13.37 -0.09
CA THR A 55 -1.04 -13.66 1.12
C THR A 55 -2.49 -14.04 0.84
N ASP A 56 -3.13 -13.40 -0.14
CA ASP A 56 -4.52 -13.68 -0.52
C ASP A 56 -4.66 -15.04 -1.22
N ILE A 57 -3.71 -15.40 -2.10
CA ILE A 57 -3.66 -16.71 -2.77
C ILE A 57 -3.46 -17.81 -1.73
N ALA A 58 -2.45 -17.69 -0.87
CA ALA A 58 -2.18 -18.66 0.19
C ALA A 58 -3.37 -18.80 1.16
N GLY A 59 -4.02 -17.68 1.50
CA GLY A 59 -5.21 -17.68 2.34
C GLY A 59 -6.39 -18.38 1.70
N GLY A 60 -6.71 -18.03 0.46
CA GLY A 60 -7.83 -18.59 -0.31
C GLY A 60 -7.64 -20.07 -0.60
N SER A 61 -6.45 -20.46 -1.06
CA SER A 61 -6.11 -21.86 -1.36
C SER A 61 -6.20 -22.73 -0.11
N LYS A 62 -5.65 -22.31 1.03
CA LYS A 62 -5.55 -23.12 2.22
C LYS A 62 -6.82 -23.14 3.06
N PHE A 63 -7.51 -22.01 3.20
CA PHE A 63 -8.60 -21.81 4.14
C PHE A 63 -9.95 -21.43 3.50
N GLY A 64 -10.04 -21.51 2.17
CA GLY A 64 -11.24 -21.13 1.45
C GLY A 64 -11.59 -19.66 1.67
N TYR A 65 -12.86 -19.37 1.93
CA TYR A 65 -13.34 -17.99 2.07
C TYR A 65 -13.15 -17.38 3.46
N THR A 66 -12.65 -18.12 4.46
CA THR A 66 -12.65 -17.72 5.88
C THR A 66 -11.90 -16.41 6.14
N LEU A 67 -10.83 -16.15 5.38
CA LEU A 67 -10.01 -14.94 5.59
C LEU A 67 -10.55 -13.67 4.89
N LEU A 68 -11.69 -13.73 4.21
CA LEU A 68 -12.36 -12.52 3.69
C LEU A 68 -12.71 -11.52 4.78
N SER A 69 -13.04 -12.00 5.98
CA SER A 69 -13.29 -11.16 7.14
C SER A 69 -12.05 -10.37 7.56
N VAL A 70 -10.86 -10.96 7.44
CA VAL A 70 -9.57 -10.29 7.73
C VAL A 70 -9.31 -9.20 6.69
N ILE A 71 -9.50 -9.49 5.40
CA ILE A 71 -9.35 -8.48 4.33
C ILE A 71 -10.29 -7.30 4.58
N LEU A 72 -11.56 -7.55 4.93
CA LEU A 72 -12.53 -6.50 5.22
C LEU A 72 -12.11 -5.64 6.42
N ILE A 73 -11.76 -6.28 7.55
CA ILE A 73 -11.37 -5.58 8.77
C ILE A 73 -10.10 -4.76 8.53
N SER A 74 -9.10 -5.33 7.87
CA SER A 74 -7.84 -4.62 7.53
C SER A 74 -8.10 -3.41 6.64
N ASN A 75 -9.00 -3.54 5.66
CA ASN A 75 -9.36 -2.43 4.80
C ASN A 75 -10.12 -1.32 5.53
N LEU A 76 -11.03 -1.66 6.46
CA LEU A 76 -11.70 -0.67 7.31
C LEU A 76 -10.71 0.06 8.23
N MET A 77 -9.72 -0.65 8.78
CA MET A 77 -8.62 -0.05 9.53
C MET A 77 -7.81 0.91 8.64
N ALA A 78 -7.51 0.51 7.42
CA ALA A 78 -6.82 1.34 6.43
C ALA A 78 -7.59 2.61 6.10
N ILE A 79 -8.91 2.54 5.86
CA ILE A 79 -9.78 3.70 5.60
C ILE A 79 -9.69 4.70 6.76
N LEU A 80 -9.78 4.23 8.00
CA LEU A 80 -9.66 5.09 9.18
C LEU A 80 -8.30 5.80 9.23
N LEU A 81 -7.20 5.05 9.07
CA LEU A 81 -5.85 5.59 9.16
C LEU A 81 -5.54 6.56 8.02
N GLN A 82 -5.99 6.25 6.81
CA GLN A 82 -5.80 7.14 5.65
C GLN A 82 -6.62 8.44 5.78
N ALA A 83 -7.84 8.37 6.32
CA ALA A 83 -8.61 9.57 6.62
C ALA A 83 -7.90 10.48 7.64
N LEU A 84 -7.24 9.91 8.66
CA LEU A 84 -6.44 10.67 9.63
C LEU A 84 -5.18 11.26 8.98
N SER A 85 -4.52 10.52 8.09
CA SER A 85 -3.32 10.96 7.38
C SER A 85 -3.63 12.13 6.44
N GLY A 86 -4.64 12.02 5.60
CA GLY A 86 -5.09 13.12 4.73
C GLY A 86 -5.53 14.35 5.54
N LYS A 87 -6.25 14.14 6.65
CA LYS A 87 -6.63 15.22 7.57
C LYS A 87 -5.42 15.93 8.17
N LEU A 88 -4.37 15.19 8.58
CA LEU A 88 -3.13 15.78 9.08
C LEU A 88 -2.53 16.74 8.05
N GLY A 89 -2.31 16.26 6.81
CA GLY A 89 -1.71 17.05 5.74
C GLY A 89 -2.48 18.32 5.41
N ILE A 90 -3.82 18.24 5.32
CA ILE A 90 -4.68 19.38 5.01
C ILE A 90 -4.75 20.39 6.17
N ALA A 91 -4.91 19.91 7.40
CA ALA A 91 -5.08 20.78 8.55
C ALA A 91 -3.80 21.55 8.89
N THR A 92 -2.65 20.85 8.86
CA THR A 92 -1.35 21.43 9.29
C THR A 92 -0.54 22.04 8.15
N GLY A 93 -0.76 21.61 6.90
CA GLY A 93 0.10 21.96 5.76
C GLY A 93 1.47 21.26 5.80
N LYS A 94 1.64 20.25 6.67
CA LYS A 94 2.86 19.42 6.81
C LYS A 94 2.48 17.94 6.69
N ASP A 95 3.35 17.15 6.07
CA ASP A 95 3.18 15.72 6.05
C ASP A 95 3.63 15.06 7.37
N LEU A 96 3.34 13.77 7.52
CA LEU A 96 3.64 13.01 8.74
C LEU A 96 5.15 12.95 9.03
N ALA A 97 6.01 12.87 8.01
CA ALA A 97 7.46 12.83 8.18
C ALA A 97 8.00 14.17 8.70
N GLN A 98 7.52 15.28 8.13
CA GLN A 98 7.84 16.62 8.59
C GLN A 98 7.37 16.84 10.04
N MET A 99 6.18 16.38 10.38
CA MET A 99 5.64 16.46 11.74
C MET A 99 6.49 15.67 12.73
N CYS A 100 6.95 14.46 12.37
CA CYS A 100 7.85 13.66 13.20
C CYS A 100 9.20 14.36 13.41
N ARG A 101 9.79 14.91 12.34
CA ARG A 101 11.04 15.67 12.42
C ARG A 101 10.93 16.86 13.36
N ASP A 102 9.82 17.58 13.31
CA ASP A 102 9.65 18.81 14.07
C ASP A 102 9.27 18.55 15.53
N ALA A 103 8.61 17.43 15.83
CA ALA A 103 8.12 17.10 17.16
C ALA A 103 9.13 16.28 18.00
N TYR A 104 9.91 15.41 17.35
CA TYR A 104 10.82 14.52 18.07
C TYR A 104 12.26 15.01 18.06
N SER A 105 13.07 14.51 19.01
CA SER A 105 14.52 14.75 19.01
C SER A 105 15.17 14.14 17.77
N ARG A 106 16.29 14.74 17.33
CA ARG A 106 16.98 14.30 16.10
C ARG A 106 17.31 12.80 16.06
N PRO A 107 17.79 12.15 17.15
CA PRO A 107 18.03 10.68 17.12
C PRO A 107 16.75 9.87 16.90
N VAL A 108 15.62 10.27 17.53
CA VAL A 108 14.33 9.60 17.37
C VAL A 108 13.81 9.77 15.93
N ALA A 109 13.88 10.99 15.38
CA ALA A 109 13.49 11.26 14.01
C ALA A 109 14.32 10.44 12.99
N ILE A 110 15.63 10.32 13.20
CA ILE A 110 16.51 9.48 12.37
C ILE A 110 16.13 7.99 12.53
N GLY A 111 15.84 7.52 13.73
CA GLY A 111 15.40 6.14 13.96
C GLY A 111 14.10 5.83 13.24
N LEU A 112 13.11 6.72 13.32
CA LEU A 112 11.84 6.58 12.58
C LEU A 112 12.05 6.61 11.06
N TRP A 113 12.94 7.48 10.58
CA TRP A 113 13.32 7.53 9.18
C TRP A 113 13.93 6.22 8.71
N LEU A 114 14.91 5.67 9.42
CA LEU A 114 15.57 4.40 9.08
C LEU A 114 14.57 3.24 9.02
N LEU A 115 13.67 3.13 10.01
CA LEU A 115 12.63 2.11 10.01
C LEU A 115 11.69 2.25 8.80
N CYS A 116 11.36 3.48 8.42
CA CYS A 116 10.52 3.73 7.25
C CYS A 116 11.25 3.41 5.93
N GLU A 117 12.54 3.76 5.82
CA GLU A 117 13.34 3.42 4.62
C GLU A 117 13.53 1.90 4.46
N ILE A 118 13.71 1.16 5.56
CA ILE A 118 13.74 -0.33 5.53
C ILE A 118 12.41 -0.88 5.01
N ALA A 119 11.28 -0.34 5.46
CA ALA A 119 9.96 -0.75 5.00
C ALA A 119 9.76 -0.42 3.51
N ILE A 120 10.18 0.75 3.04
CA ILE A 120 10.10 1.14 1.62
C ILE A 120 10.99 0.22 0.76
N ALA A 121 12.21 -0.09 1.23
CA ALA A 121 13.10 -1.02 0.53
C ALA A 121 12.50 -2.44 0.43
N ALA A 122 11.83 -2.91 1.50
CA ALA A 122 11.13 -4.19 1.50
C ALA A 122 9.95 -4.19 0.51
N MET A 123 9.21 -3.08 0.42
CA MET A 123 8.14 -2.93 -0.56
C MET A 123 8.69 -2.90 -2.01
N ASP A 124 9.72 -2.09 -2.27
CA ASP A 124 10.39 -2.05 -3.58
C ASP A 124 10.88 -3.43 -4.01
N LEU A 125 11.37 -4.24 -3.06
CA LEU A 125 11.76 -5.63 -3.30
C LEU A 125 10.58 -6.48 -3.79
N ALA A 126 9.42 -6.36 -3.13
CA ALA A 126 8.21 -7.08 -3.52
C ALA A 126 7.73 -6.68 -4.93
N GLU A 127 7.82 -5.39 -5.27
CA GLU A 127 7.46 -4.87 -6.59
C GLU A 127 8.36 -5.40 -7.69
N VAL A 128 9.67 -5.43 -7.45
CA VAL A 128 10.68 -5.97 -8.38
C VAL A 128 10.42 -7.44 -8.64
N ILE A 129 10.24 -8.24 -7.57
CA ILE A 129 10.01 -9.69 -7.68
C ILE A 129 8.66 -9.96 -8.36
N GLY A 130 7.58 -9.29 -7.95
CA GLY A 130 6.24 -9.47 -8.53
C GLY A 130 6.20 -9.13 -10.02
N SER A 131 6.81 -8.01 -10.42
CA SER A 131 6.92 -7.63 -11.83
C SER A 131 7.79 -8.62 -12.63
N ALA A 132 8.88 -9.11 -12.05
CA ALA A 132 9.73 -10.10 -12.69
C ALA A 132 9.02 -11.45 -12.88
N ILE A 133 8.23 -11.89 -11.88
CA ILE A 133 7.38 -13.08 -11.99
C ILE A 133 6.36 -12.87 -13.13
N ALA A 134 5.68 -11.72 -13.18
CA ALA A 134 4.72 -11.44 -14.25
C ALA A 134 5.37 -11.47 -15.65
N LEU A 135 6.57 -10.89 -15.81
CA LEU A 135 7.32 -10.95 -17.07
C LEU A 135 7.70 -12.39 -17.45
N LYS A 136 8.09 -13.21 -16.48
CA LYS A 136 8.36 -14.62 -16.71
C LYS A 136 7.11 -15.37 -17.16
N LEU A 137 6.01 -15.19 -16.46
CA LEU A 137 4.75 -15.91 -16.71
C LEU A 137 4.11 -15.53 -18.06
N LEU A 138 4.18 -14.24 -18.43
CA LEU A 138 3.58 -13.75 -19.69
C LEU A 138 4.47 -13.98 -20.92
N PHE A 139 5.79 -13.82 -20.77
CA PHE A 139 6.72 -13.75 -21.88
C PHE A 139 7.79 -14.85 -21.86
N GLY A 140 7.79 -15.72 -20.83
CA GLY A 140 8.79 -16.79 -20.68
C GLY A 140 10.19 -16.28 -20.34
N LEU A 141 10.34 -15.05 -19.87
CA LEU A 141 11.63 -14.48 -19.50
C LEU A 141 12.14 -15.14 -18.20
N PRO A 142 13.41 -15.60 -18.14
CA PRO A 142 13.99 -16.07 -16.89
C PRO A 142 13.88 -15.01 -15.79
N LEU A 143 13.55 -15.41 -14.56
CA LEU A 143 13.24 -14.50 -13.44
C LEU A 143 14.36 -13.48 -13.20
N LEU A 144 15.61 -13.91 -13.27
CA LEU A 144 16.78 -13.04 -13.10
C LEU A 144 16.80 -11.88 -14.11
N TYR A 145 16.48 -12.14 -15.39
CA TYR A 145 16.38 -11.08 -16.40
C TYR A 145 15.18 -10.17 -16.15
N GLY A 146 14.06 -10.74 -15.68
CA GLY A 146 12.90 -9.95 -15.25
C GLY A 146 13.28 -8.96 -14.15
N VAL A 147 13.99 -9.41 -13.11
CA VAL A 147 14.49 -8.56 -12.01
C VAL A 147 15.39 -7.42 -12.53
N ILE A 148 16.29 -7.71 -13.47
CA ILE A 148 17.17 -6.70 -14.06
C ILE A 148 16.38 -5.70 -14.91
N ILE A 149 15.41 -6.17 -15.70
CA ILE A 149 14.56 -5.30 -16.55
C ILE A 149 13.72 -4.36 -15.71
N THR A 150 13.18 -4.81 -14.59
CA THR A 150 12.39 -3.95 -13.68
C THR A 150 13.21 -2.82 -13.05
N ALA A 151 14.55 -2.89 -13.08
CA ALA A 151 15.37 -1.75 -12.70
C ALA A 151 15.13 -0.52 -13.57
N PHE A 152 14.71 -0.72 -14.82
CA PHE A 152 14.51 0.35 -15.80
C PHE A 152 13.08 0.90 -15.84
N ASP A 153 12.11 0.23 -15.20
CA ASP A 153 10.70 0.70 -15.14
C ASP A 153 10.58 2.06 -14.47
N VAL A 154 11.43 2.32 -13.47
CA VAL A 154 11.54 3.60 -12.79
C VAL A 154 11.83 4.77 -13.76
N MET A 155 12.59 4.52 -14.82
CA MET A 155 12.88 5.55 -15.84
C MET A 155 11.61 5.96 -16.59
N LEU A 156 10.71 5.02 -16.85
CA LEU A 156 9.41 5.29 -17.47
C LEU A 156 8.54 6.18 -16.57
N ILE A 157 8.54 5.91 -15.27
CA ILE A 157 7.81 6.71 -14.26
C ILE A 157 8.39 8.14 -14.21
N LEU A 158 9.71 8.30 -14.27
CA LEU A 158 10.36 9.62 -14.34
C LEU A 158 9.93 10.43 -15.56
N LEU A 159 9.86 9.78 -16.72
CA LEU A 159 9.39 10.42 -17.95
C LEU A 159 7.94 10.90 -17.84
N LEU A 160 7.08 10.12 -17.18
CA LEU A 160 5.69 10.49 -16.93
C LEU A 160 5.55 11.64 -15.93
N GLN A 161 6.40 11.69 -14.90
CA GLN A 161 6.42 12.80 -13.94
C GLN A 161 6.67 14.15 -14.61
N ASN A 162 7.49 14.17 -15.66
CA ASN A 162 7.75 15.39 -16.44
C ASN A 162 6.50 15.90 -17.17
N LYS A 163 5.46 15.08 -17.36
CA LYS A 163 4.16 15.47 -17.93
C LYS A 163 3.18 16.01 -16.87
N GLY A 164 3.59 16.07 -15.61
CA GLY A 164 2.80 16.59 -14.51
C GLY A 164 2.12 15.52 -13.66
N PHE A 165 1.75 15.88 -12.42
CA PHE A 165 1.24 14.95 -11.42
C PHE A 165 -0.07 14.26 -11.84
N ARG A 166 -0.94 14.98 -12.59
CA ARG A 166 -2.20 14.40 -13.09
C ARG A 166 -1.99 13.24 -14.07
N ALA A 167 -0.89 13.23 -14.82
CA ALA A 167 -0.56 12.12 -15.71
C ALA A 167 -0.25 10.85 -14.93
N LEU A 168 0.46 10.96 -13.79
CA LEU A 168 0.71 9.84 -12.88
C LEU A 168 -0.58 9.30 -12.26
N GLU A 169 -1.46 10.19 -11.78
CA GLU A 169 -2.77 9.79 -11.24
C GLU A 169 -3.60 9.04 -12.29
N THR A 170 -3.59 9.51 -13.53
CA THR A 170 -4.32 8.86 -14.62
C THR A 170 -3.74 7.48 -14.92
N LEU A 171 -2.42 7.33 -14.99
CA LEU A 171 -1.77 6.03 -15.14
C LEU A 171 -2.19 5.06 -14.05
N VAL A 172 -2.12 5.49 -12.80
CA VAL A 172 -2.50 4.71 -11.63
C VAL A 172 -3.96 4.23 -11.73
N ILE A 173 -4.88 5.11 -12.08
CA ILE A 173 -6.31 4.75 -12.23
C ILE A 173 -6.50 3.73 -13.36
N VAL A 174 -5.82 3.90 -14.50
CA VAL A 174 -5.92 2.97 -15.64
C VAL A 174 -5.37 1.60 -15.26
N LEU A 175 -4.22 1.52 -14.58
CA LEU A 175 -3.66 0.25 -14.14
C LEU A 175 -4.56 -0.43 -13.10
N MET A 176 -5.12 0.33 -12.15
CA MET A 176 -6.10 -0.18 -11.17
C MET A 176 -7.36 -0.73 -11.86
N ALA A 177 -7.90 -0.02 -12.84
CA ALA A 177 -9.05 -0.48 -13.62
C ALA A 177 -8.71 -1.75 -14.41
N THR A 178 -7.48 -1.88 -14.93
CA THR A 178 -7.00 -3.09 -15.60
C THR A 178 -6.98 -4.28 -14.63
N ILE A 179 -6.42 -4.11 -13.44
CA ILE A 179 -6.38 -5.15 -12.40
C ILE A 179 -7.80 -5.59 -12.03
N ALA A 180 -8.68 -4.63 -11.73
CA ALA A 180 -10.06 -4.89 -11.37
C ALA A 180 -10.84 -5.59 -12.49
N GLY A 181 -10.62 -5.20 -13.75
CA GLY A 181 -11.22 -5.85 -14.92
C GLY A 181 -10.75 -7.28 -15.11
N CYS A 182 -9.44 -7.53 -15.01
CA CYS A 182 -8.87 -8.87 -15.11
C CYS A 182 -9.40 -9.80 -14.00
N PHE A 183 -9.42 -9.35 -12.74
CA PHE A 183 -9.97 -10.16 -11.65
C PHE A 183 -11.49 -10.28 -11.70
N GLY A 184 -12.20 -9.26 -12.16
CA GLY A 184 -13.63 -9.35 -12.41
C GLY A 184 -13.98 -10.47 -13.40
N ILE A 185 -13.21 -10.62 -14.48
CA ILE A 185 -13.37 -11.71 -15.45
C ILE A 185 -12.98 -13.05 -14.81
N ASN A 186 -11.85 -13.14 -14.12
CA ASN A 186 -11.43 -14.38 -13.44
C ASN A 186 -12.45 -14.83 -12.39
N LEU A 187 -13.08 -13.90 -11.68
CA LEU A 187 -14.14 -14.19 -10.72
C LEU A 187 -15.39 -14.79 -11.39
N ILE A 188 -15.78 -14.26 -12.56
CA ILE A 188 -16.88 -14.82 -13.35
C ILE A 188 -16.54 -16.22 -13.83
N LEU A 189 -15.32 -16.47 -14.30
CA LEU A 189 -14.86 -17.78 -14.75
C LEU A 189 -14.76 -18.80 -13.62
N ALA A 190 -14.36 -18.37 -12.42
CA ALA A 190 -14.21 -19.22 -11.24
C ALA A 190 -15.56 -19.70 -10.65
N GLN A 191 -16.68 -19.04 -10.95
CA GLN A 191 -18.03 -19.39 -10.50
C GLN A 191 -18.08 -19.72 -8.99
N PRO A 192 -17.67 -18.81 -8.10
CA PRO A 192 -17.59 -19.09 -6.67
C PRO A 192 -18.96 -19.38 -6.07
N GLU A 193 -18.97 -20.16 -4.99
CA GLU A 193 -20.17 -20.38 -4.19
C GLU A 193 -20.45 -19.13 -3.35
N TRP A 194 -21.42 -18.32 -3.77
CA TRP A 194 -21.69 -16.99 -3.18
C TRP A 194 -22.17 -17.07 -1.73
N GLY A 195 -22.81 -18.17 -1.31
CA GLY A 195 -23.18 -18.37 0.09
C GLY A 195 -21.94 -18.46 1.00
N GLY A 196 -20.94 -19.23 0.58
CA GLY A 196 -19.67 -19.33 1.26
C GLY A 196 -18.88 -18.02 1.24
N VAL A 197 -18.90 -17.30 0.10
CA VAL A 197 -18.26 -15.96 0.00
C VAL A 197 -18.86 -15.00 1.03
N LEU A 198 -20.18 -14.89 1.10
CA LEU A 198 -20.86 -14.02 2.06
C LEU A 198 -20.60 -14.45 3.51
N GLY A 199 -20.59 -15.76 3.77
CA GLY A 199 -20.23 -16.33 5.07
C GLY A 199 -18.79 -16.00 5.48
N GLY A 200 -17.85 -15.98 4.53
CA GLY A 200 -16.45 -15.67 4.75
C GLY A 200 -16.16 -14.24 5.23
N PHE A 201 -17.08 -13.29 5.04
CA PHE A 201 -16.98 -11.95 5.61
C PHE A 201 -17.35 -11.89 7.11
N VAL A 202 -17.89 -12.98 7.67
CA VAL A 202 -18.16 -13.09 9.11
C VAL A 202 -16.90 -13.63 9.78
N PRO A 203 -16.34 -12.95 10.80
CA PRO A 203 -15.16 -13.43 11.50
C PRO A 203 -15.36 -14.80 12.15
N ASP A 204 -14.43 -15.74 11.89
CA ASP A 204 -14.41 -17.06 12.52
C ASP A 204 -13.36 -17.09 13.64
N SER A 205 -13.70 -17.72 14.78
CA SER A 205 -12.79 -17.89 15.89
C SER A 205 -11.56 -18.75 15.55
N GLN A 206 -11.64 -19.61 14.52
CA GLN A 206 -10.52 -20.40 14.03
C GLN A 206 -9.35 -19.53 13.56
N ILE A 207 -9.60 -18.29 13.12
CA ILE A 207 -8.55 -17.33 12.74
C ILE A 207 -7.56 -17.11 13.88
N LEU A 208 -8.04 -17.13 15.14
CA LEU A 208 -7.22 -16.90 16.31
C LEU A 208 -6.66 -18.20 16.92
N THR A 209 -7.31 -19.35 16.70
CA THR A 209 -6.96 -20.62 17.34
C THR A 209 -6.10 -21.53 16.47
N ASN A 210 -6.13 -21.37 15.14
CA ASN A 210 -5.29 -22.12 14.21
C ASN A 210 -4.01 -21.33 13.90
N PRO A 211 -2.81 -21.79 14.30
CA PRO A 211 -1.56 -21.05 14.12
C PRO A 211 -1.26 -20.71 12.66
N SER A 212 -1.50 -21.63 11.73
CA SER A 212 -1.27 -21.39 10.30
C SER A 212 -2.24 -20.36 9.72
N MET A 213 -3.51 -20.36 10.15
CA MET A 213 -4.52 -19.38 9.73
C MET A 213 -4.20 -18.00 10.31
N LEU A 214 -3.80 -17.93 11.57
CA LEU A 214 -3.38 -16.70 12.23
C LEU A 214 -2.16 -16.08 11.55
N TYR A 215 -1.16 -16.89 11.17
CA TYR A 215 0.02 -16.41 10.44
C TYR A 215 -0.35 -15.73 9.13
N ILE A 216 -1.19 -16.37 8.31
CA ILE A 216 -1.65 -15.79 7.03
C ILE A 216 -2.54 -14.56 7.28
N ALA A 217 -3.41 -14.59 8.29
CA ALA A 217 -4.24 -13.44 8.67
C ALA A 217 -3.40 -12.21 9.06
N ILE A 218 -2.31 -12.41 9.81
CA ILE A 218 -1.35 -11.34 10.13
C ILE A 218 -0.64 -10.85 8.87
N GLY A 219 -0.27 -11.77 7.96
CA GLY A 219 0.30 -11.43 6.65
C GLY A 219 -0.64 -10.56 5.82
N ILE A 220 -1.90 -10.93 5.68
CA ILE A 220 -2.94 -10.14 4.98
C ILE A 220 -3.08 -8.75 5.62
N MET A 221 -3.11 -8.67 6.95
CA MET A 221 -3.23 -7.39 7.65
C MET A 221 -2.00 -6.51 7.44
N GLY A 222 -0.80 -7.06 7.52
CA GLY A 222 0.47 -6.35 7.29
C GLY A 222 0.61 -5.87 5.86
N ALA A 223 0.22 -6.70 4.90
CA ALA A 223 0.17 -6.35 3.49
C ALA A 223 -0.86 -5.26 3.19
N THR A 224 -2.03 -5.30 3.85
CA THR A 224 -3.12 -4.34 3.59
C THR A 224 -2.85 -2.98 4.23
N VAL A 225 -2.35 -2.88 5.47
CA VAL A 225 -2.16 -1.60 6.15
C VAL A 225 -0.71 -1.16 6.05
N MET A 226 -0.37 -0.46 4.98
CA MET A 226 1.02 -0.09 4.69
C MET A 226 1.44 1.23 5.34
N PRO A 227 2.55 1.23 6.12
CA PRO A 227 2.99 2.41 6.84
C PRO A 227 3.44 3.57 5.96
N HIS A 228 4.16 3.31 4.86
CA HIS A 228 4.65 4.34 3.95
C HIS A 228 3.50 5.10 3.25
N ASN A 229 2.34 4.48 3.06
CA ASN A 229 1.16 5.12 2.51
C ASN A 229 0.55 6.17 3.45
N LEU A 230 0.80 6.11 4.76
CA LEU A 230 0.41 7.17 5.69
C LEU A 230 1.25 8.43 5.49
N TYR A 231 2.55 8.27 5.25
CA TYR A 231 3.41 9.39 4.89
C TYR A 231 3.04 9.97 3.52
N LEU A 232 2.84 9.09 2.53
CA LEU A 232 2.45 9.46 1.18
C LEU A 232 1.16 10.29 1.18
N HIS A 233 0.07 9.80 1.78
CA HIS A 233 -1.22 10.48 1.75
C HIS A 233 -1.18 11.86 2.38
N SER A 234 -0.53 12.01 3.55
CA SER A 234 -0.40 13.30 4.23
C SER A 234 0.33 14.35 3.39
N SER A 235 1.20 13.92 2.48
CA SER A 235 1.91 14.79 1.56
C SER A 235 1.11 15.07 0.28
N ILE A 236 0.64 14.02 -0.42
CA ILE A 236 0.03 14.21 -1.76
C ILE A 236 -1.32 14.92 -1.74
N VAL A 237 -2.06 14.94 -0.63
CA VAL A 237 -3.26 15.79 -0.49
C VAL A 237 -2.93 17.27 -0.63
N GLN A 238 -1.69 17.66 -0.33
CA GLN A 238 -1.22 19.05 -0.44
C GLN A 238 -0.92 19.48 -1.89
N THR A 239 -0.94 18.56 -2.85
CA THR A 239 -0.88 18.89 -4.28
C THR A 239 -2.11 19.66 -4.74
N ARG A 240 -3.22 19.56 -3.98
CA ARG A 240 -4.49 20.24 -4.25
C ARG A 240 -4.46 21.68 -3.76
N LYS A 241 -4.86 22.61 -4.64
CA LYS A 241 -5.02 24.02 -4.30
C LYS A 241 -6.46 24.27 -3.85
N PHE A 242 -6.69 24.24 -2.54
CA PHE A 242 -7.96 24.57 -1.88
C PHE A 242 -7.83 25.81 -1.01
N GLU A 243 -8.96 26.39 -0.58
CA GLU A 243 -8.94 27.56 0.29
C GLU A 243 -8.40 27.24 1.67
N GLN A 244 -7.50 28.11 2.18
CA GLN A 244 -6.85 27.90 3.49
C GLN A 244 -7.69 28.38 4.68
N THR A 245 -8.98 28.71 4.44
CA THR A 245 -9.95 29.02 5.51
C THR A 245 -10.39 27.73 6.22
N SER A 246 -10.93 27.86 7.44
CA SER A 246 -11.50 26.72 8.18
C SER A 246 -12.56 25.96 7.36
N ALA A 247 -13.41 26.67 6.64
CA ALA A 247 -14.42 26.09 5.76
C ALA A 247 -13.79 25.33 4.59
N GLY A 248 -12.80 25.93 3.89
CA GLY A 248 -12.11 25.31 2.78
C GLY A 248 -11.32 24.06 3.19
N LYS A 249 -10.64 24.11 4.35
CA LYS A 249 -9.95 22.93 4.90
C LYS A 249 -10.94 21.83 5.27
N ARG A 250 -12.11 22.16 5.84
CA ARG A 250 -13.15 21.18 6.16
C ARG A 250 -13.71 20.50 4.92
N GLU A 251 -13.96 21.25 3.84
CA GLU A 251 -14.38 20.72 2.55
C GLU A 251 -13.29 19.79 1.96
N ALA A 252 -12.03 20.22 1.98
CA ALA A 252 -10.89 19.43 1.49
C ALA A 252 -10.69 18.13 2.27
N ILE A 253 -10.81 18.15 3.61
CA ILE A 253 -10.78 16.95 4.46
C ILE A 253 -11.89 15.98 4.10
N THR A 254 -13.10 16.51 3.85
CA THR A 254 -14.24 15.69 3.44
C THR A 254 -13.96 15.02 2.09
N PHE A 255 -13.46 15.77 1.12
CA PHE A 255 -13.10 15.22 -0.20
C PHE A 255 -11.97 14.19 -0.11
N ALA A 256 -10.91 14.45 0.66
CA ALA A 256 -9.82 13.50 0.86
C ALA A 256 -10.31 12.19 1.50
N THR A 257 -11.22 12.30 2.48
CA THR A 257 -11.82 11.12 3.14
C THR A 257 -12.66 10.30 2.16
N TRP A 258 -13.51 10.93 1.35
CA TRP A 258 -14.29 10.22 0.34
C TRP A 258 -13.43 9.62 -0.77
N ASP A 259 -12.44 10.37 -1.27
CA ASP A 259 -11.51 9.92 -2.30
C ASP A 259 -10.76 8.66 -1.86
N SER A 260 -10.13 8.69 -0.67
CA SER A 260 -9.42 7.53 -0.14
C SER A 260 -10.35 6.37 0.23
N SER A 261 -11.55 6.64 0.78
CA SER A 261 -12.49 5.58 1.12
C SER A 261 -12.99 4.84 -0.12
N ILE A 262 -13.37 5.56 -1.18
CA ILE A 262 -13.82 4.96 -2.45
C ILE A 262 -12.68 4.15 -3.08
N ALA A 263 -11.47 4.71 -3.13
CA ALA A 263 -10.32 4.04 -3.72
C ALA A 263 -9.94 2.77 -2.93
N LEU A 264 -9.97 2.80 -1.60
CA LEU A 264 -9.72 1.63 -0.76
C LEU A 264 -10.83 0.57 -0.86
N MET A 265 -12.07 0.95 -1.14
CA MET A 265 -13.13 -0.04 -1.43
C MET A 265 -12.87 -0.76 -2.76
N PHE A 266 -12.27 -0.10 -3.76
CA PHE A 266 -11.78 -0.79 -4.96
C PHE A 266 -10.64 -1.76 -4.65
N ALA A 267 -9.70 -1.38 -3.77
CA ALA A 267 -8.65 -2.27 -3.31
C ALA A 267 -9.20 -3.48 -2.56
N LEU A 268 -10.20 -3.28 -1.68
CA LEU A 268 -10.94 -4.37 -1.03
C LEU A 268 -11.52 -5.34 -2.04
N PHE A 269 -12.18 -4.83 -3.09
CA PHE A 269 -12.76 -5.67 -4.14
C PHE A 269 -11.68 -6.53 -4.83
N ILE A 270 -10.53 -5.96 -5.15
CA ILE A 270 -9.44 -6.67 -5.83
C ILE A 270 -8.87 -7.76 -4.93
N ASN A 271 -8.50 -7.44 -3.68
CA ASN A 271 -7.95 -8.43 -2.75
C ASN A 271 -8.98 -9.54 -2.42
N ALA A 272 -10.23 -9.17 -2.19
CA ALA A 272 -11.29 -10.16 -2.02
C ALA A 272 -11.44 -11.04 -3.26
N ALA A 273 -11.39 -10.48 -4.48
CA ALA A 273 -11.48 -11.24 -5.71
C ALA A 273 -10.31 -12.22 -5.88
N ILE A 274 -9.07 -11.83 -5.53
CA ILE A 274 -7.90 -12.71 -5.54
C ILE A 274 -8.14 -13.91 -4.60
N LEU A 275 -8.49 -13.64 -3.34
CA LEU A 275 -8.76 -14.70 -2.36
C LEU A 275 -9.93 -15.58 -2.79
N ILE A 276 -11.03 -15.01 -3.30
CA ILE A 276 -12.22 -15.75 -3.76
C ILE A 276 -11.87 -16.65 -4.94
N VAL A 277 -11.11 -16.17 -5.93
CA VAL A 277 -10.65 -16.97 -7.06
C VAL A 277 -9.77 -18.12 -6.58
N ALA A 278 -8.82 -17.85 -5.68
CA ALA A 278 -7.96 -18.89 -5.11
C ALA A 278 -8.77 -19.93 -4.33
N ALA A 279 -9.75 -19.51 -3.55
CA ALA A 279 -10.66 -20.41 -2.83
C ALA A 279 -11.53 -21.25 -3.76
N ALA A 280 -12.18 -20.61 -4.74
CA ALA A 280 -13.08 -21.28 -5.67
C ALA A 280 -12.37 -22.23 -6.61
N VAL A 281 -11.13 -21.95 -7.00
CA VAL A 281 -10.39 -22.77 -7.98
C VAL A 281 -9.50 -23.80 -7.30
N PHE A 282 -8.68 -23.37 -6.32
CA PHE A 282 -7.66 -24.26 -5.72
C PHE A 282 -8.23 -25.05 -4.54
N HIS A 283 -8.85 -24.37 -3.57
CA HIS A 283 -9.36 -25.03 -2.37
C HIS A 283 -10.43 -26.08 -2.73
N THR A 284 -11.37 -25.78 -3.60
CA THR A 284 -12.42 -26.71 -4.05
C THR A 284 -11.86 -27.90 -4.83
N ALA A 285 -10.72 -27.70 -5.53
CA ALA A 285 -10.02 -28.79 -6.24
C ALA A 285 -9.10 -29.61 -5.30
N GLY A 286 -9.12 -29.35 -3.97
CA GLY A 286 -8.26 -30.03 -2.99
C GLY A 286 -6.79 -29.59 -3.03
N ARG A 287 -6.45 -28.52 -3.76
CA ARG A 287 -5.11 -27.97 -3.86
C ARG A 287 -4.94 -26.87 -2.80
N THR A 288 -4.72 -27.31 -1.56
CA THR A 288 -4.55 -26.43 -0.38
C THR A 288 -3.08 -26.01 -0.16
N ASP A 289 -2.21 -26.42 -1.05
CA ASP A 289 -0.76 -26.21 -1.06
C ASP A 289 -0.31 -25.03 -1.93
N VAL A 290 -1.23 -24.41 -2.69
CA VAL A 290 -0.90 -23.30 -3.58
C VAL A 290 -0.66 -22.04 -2.77
N ALA A 291 0.61 -21.72 -2.56
CA ALA A 291 1.05 -20.53 -1.84
C ALA A 291 1.88 -19.59 -2.73
N GLU A 292 2.42 -20.10 -3.83
CA GLU A 292 3.26 -19.35 -4.76
C GLU A 292 2.43 -18.74 -5.89
N ILE A 293 2.74 -17.51 -6.27
CA ILE A 293 2.07 -16.78 -7.36
C ILE A 293 2.26 -17.53 -8.69
N SER A 294 3.44 -18.11 -8.90
CA SER A 294 3.76 -18.89 -10.10
C SER A 294 2.88 -20.14 -10.20
N ASP A 295 2.69 -20.86 -9.11
CA ASP A 295 1.82 -22.03 -9.06
C ASP A 295 0.37 -21.68 -9.37
N ALA A 296 -0.12 -20.60 -8.79
CA ALA A 296 -1.47 -20.10 -9.06
C ALA A 296 -1.67 -19.83 -10.57
N TYR A 297 -0.72 -19.17 -11.22
CA TYR A 297 -0.79 -18.91 -12.66
C TYR A 297 -0.88 -20.19 -13.48
N TYR A 298 -0.01 -21.17 -13.22
CA TYR A 298 0.02 -22.42 -13.99
C TYR A 298 -1.20 -23.30 -13.76
N LEU A 299 -1.82 -23.23 -12.58
CA LEU A 299 -3.01 -24.02 -12.23
C LEU A 299 -4.32 -23.38 -12.67
N LEU A 300 -4.38 -22.06 -12.85
CA LEU A 300 -5.63 -21.38 -13.26
C LEU A 300 -6.17 -21.88 -14.59
N SER A 301 -5.34 -21.96 -15.62
CA SER A 301 -5.77 -22.38 -16.97
C SER A 301 -6.33 -23.80 -17.01
N PRO A 302 -5.63 -24.83 -16.49
CA PRO A 302 -6.17 -26.18 -16.53
C PRO A 302 -7.42 -26.37 -15.66
N LEU A 303 -7.51 -25.67 -14.51
CA LEU A 303 -8.66 -25.81 -13.61
C LEU A 303 -9.90 -25.06 -14.13
N LEU A 304 -9.72 -23.91 -14.79
CA LEU A 304 -10.82 -23.14 -15.38
C LEU A 304 -11.12 -23.52 -16.85
N GLY A 305 -10.31 -24.39 -17.46
CA GLY A 305 -10.51 -24.83 -18.84
C GLY A 305 -10.26 -23.75 -19.89
N THR A 306 -9.58 -22.65 -19.55
CA THR A 306 -9.28 -21.55 -20.48
C THR A 306 -7.93 -20.91 -20.21
N THR A 307 -7.13 -20.69 -21.25
CA THR A 307 -5.83 -19.98 -21.15
C THR A 307 -6.01 -18.49 -20.84
N LEU A 308 -7.18 -17.94 -21.09
CA LEU A 308 -7.50 -16.54 -20.81
C LEU A 308 -7.32 -16.21 -19.33
N ALA A 309 -7.68 -17.14 -18.43
CA ALA A 309 -7.60 -16.92 -16.98
C ALA A 309 -6.16 -16.63 -16.51
N SER A 310 -5.19 -17.44 -16.93
CA SER A 310 -3.78 -17.23 -16.59
C SER A 310 -3.21 -15.96 -17.23
N ILE A 311 -3.56 -15.67 -18.49
CA ILE A 311 -3.13 -14.44 -19.17
C ILE A 311 -3.63 -13.21 -18.40
N LEU A 312 -4.91 -13.17 -18.04
CA LEU A 312 -5.50 -12.07 -17.27
C LEU A 312 -4.83 -11.92 -15.91
N PHE A 313 -4.55 -13.04 -15.24
CA PHE A 313 -3.81 -13.05 -13.98
C PHE A 313 -2.40 -12.43 -14.14
N GLY A 314 -1.63 -12.85 -15.14
CA GLY A 314 -0.29 -12.32 -15.40
C GLY A 314 -0.30 -10.83 -15.76
N VAL A 315 -1.27 -10.39 -16.60
CA VAL A 315 -1.44 -8.97 -16.96
C VAL A 315 -1.78 -8.13 -15.72
N ALA A 316 -2.68 -8.62 -14.86
CA ALA A 316 -3.04 -7.94 -13.62
C ALA A 316 -1.85 -7.88 -12.65
N LEU A 317 -1.03 -8.94 -12.53
CA LEU A 317 0.16 -8.95 -11.71
C LEU A 317 1.20 -7.94 -12.20
N LEU A 318 1.44 -7.87 -13.50
CA LEU A 318 2.36 -6.88 -14.08
C LEU A 318 1.85 -5.45 -13.83
N ALA A 319 0.55 -5.21 -14.03
CA ALA A 319 -0.07 -3.92 -13.76
C ALA A 319 0.03 -3.55 -12.26
N SER A 320 -0.12 -4.52 -11.35
CA SER A 320 0.03 -4.34 -9.91
C SER A 320 1.45 -3.91 -9.54
N GLY A 321 2.47 -4.64 -9.99
CA GLY A 321 3.87 -4.31 -9.72
C GLY A 321 4.25 -2.92 -10.26
N GLN A 322 3.86 -2.59 -11.50
CA GLN A 322 4.13 -1.27 -12.09
C GLN A 322 3.39 -0.15 -11.35
N ASN A 323 2.19 -0.39 -10.91
CA ASN A 323 1.39 0.58 -10.18
C ASN A 323 2.01 0.89 -8.80
N SER A 324 2.40 -0.13 -8.07
CA SER A 324 3.04 0.00 -6.75
C SER A 324 4.38 0.73 -6.84
N THR A 325 5.16 0.50 -7.90
CA THR A 325 6.44 1.21 -8.15
C THR A 325 6.26 2.74 -8.22
N VAL A 326 5.13 3.22 -8.77
CA VAL A 326 4.84 4.67 -8.78
C VAL A 326 4.72 5.22 -7.36
N THR A 327 3.96 4.53 -6.52
CA THR A 327 3.64 5.00 -5.15
C THR A 327 4.81 4.82 -4.19
N GLY A 328 5.54 3.72 -4.27
CA GLY A 328 6.75 3.47 -3.48
C GLY A 328 7.82 4.53 -3.73
N THR A 329 8.01 4.87 -4.99
CA THR A 329 8.92 5.94 -5.40
C THR A 329 8.56 7.30 -4.77
N LEU A 330 7.28 7.69 -4.81
CA LEU A 330 6.82 8.94 -4.21
C LEU A 330 6.90 8.91 -2.69
N ALA A 331 6.50 7.80 -2.06
CA ALA A 331 6.56 7.62 -0.62
C ALA A 331 8.00 7.77 -0.11
N GLY A 332 8.92 7.09 -0.76
CA GLY A 332 10.31 7.20 -0.45
C GLY A 332 10.83 8.64 -0.58
N GLN A 333 10.48 9.43 -1.62
CA GLN A 333 10.86 10.84 -1.76
C GLN A 333 10.32 11.68 -0.61
N ILE A 334 9.05 11.51 -0.25
CA ILE A 334 8.40 12.23 0.83
C ILE A 334 9.06 11.93 2.18
N VAL A 335 9.35 10.66 2.46
CA VAL A 335 9.97 10.23 3.71
C VAL A 335 11.36 10.84 3.88
N MET A 336 12.20 10.81 2.85
CA MET A 336 13.53 11.40 2.93
C MET A 336 13.48 12.93 3.03
N GLU A 337 12.69 13.60 2.19
CA GLU A 337 12.57 15.05 2.24
C GLU A 337 11.94 15.52 3.56
N GLY A 338 10.93 14.80 4.05
CA GLY A 338 10.24 15.12 5.30
C GLY A 338 11.11 14.97 6.53
N PHE A 339 11.75 13.81 6.71
CA PHE A 339 12.57 13.55 7.90
C PHE A 339 13.93 14.25 7.90
N LEU A 340 14.63 14.24 6.76
CA LEU A 340 16.02 14.69 6.70
C LEU A 340 16.17 16.11 6.13
N ASN A 341 15.11 16.68 5.53
CA ASN A 341 15.17 17.92 4.76
C ASN A 341 16.25 17.88 3.65
N LEU A 342 16.57 16.67 3.15
CA LEU A 342 17.53 16.43 2.09
C LEU A 342 16.81 16.39 0.76
N ARG A 343 17.31 17.16 -0.21
CA ARG A 343 16.84 17.17 -1.58
C ARG A 343 17.87 16.50 -2.47
N LEU A 344 17.70 15.24 -2.70
CA LEU A 344 18.38 14.56 -3.79
C LEU A 344 17.57 14.74 -5.07
N SER A 345 18.27 14.81 -6.21
CA SER A 345 17.56 14.76 -7.49
C SER A 345 16.71 13.48 -7.56
N PRO A 346 15.46 13.54 -8.01
CA PRO A 346 14.54 12.41 -7.99
C PRO A 346 15.12 11.13 -8.63
N TRP A 347 15.88 11.27 -9.72
CA TRP A 347 16.51 10.13 -10.39
C TRP A 347 17.59 9.45 -9.54
N LEU A 348 18.46 10.21 -8.86
CA LEU A 348 19.54 9.64 -8.05
C LEU A 348 18.99 8.88 -6.86
N ARG A 349 18.00 9.44 -6.20
CA ARG A 349 17.35 8.79 -5.09
C ARG A 349 16.70 7.48 -5.49
N ARG A 350 15.95 7.46 -6.58
CA ARG A 350 15.31 6.25 -7.13
C ARG A 350 16.31 5.19 -7.49
N LEU A 351 17.42 5.60 -8.10
CA LEU A 351 18.50 4.67 -8.39
C LEU A 351 19.04 4.01 -7.13
N VAL A 352 19.24 4.77 -6.05
CA VAL A 352 19.73 4.24 -4.78
C VAL A 352 18.72 3.28 -4.14
N THR A 353 17.45 3.68 -4.01
CA THR A 353 16.41 2.82 -3.42
C THR A 353 16.19 1.56 -4.26
N ARG A 354 16.17 1.68 -5.58
CA ARG A 354 16.05 0.54 -6.49
C ARG A 354 17.22 -0.42 -6.40
N LEU A 355 18.44 0.08 -6.27
CA LEU A 355 19.62 -0.79 -6.09
C LEU A 355 19.55 -1.54 -4.74
N ILE A 356 19.07 -0.89 -3.67
CA ILE A 356 18.87 -1.54 -2.37
C ILE A 356 17.85 -2.69 -2.48
N ALA A 357 16.82 -2.56 -3.29
CA ALA A 357 15.82 -3.60 -3.52
C ALA A 357 16.31 -4.69 -4.48
N ILE A 358 16.95 -4.30 -5.58
CA ILE A 358 17.36 -5.23 -6.65
C ILE A 358 18.52 -6.12 -6.22
N ILE A 359 19.50 -5.60 -5.48
CA ILE A 359 20.67 -6.39 -5.06
C ILE A 359 20.24 -7.64 -4.26
N PRO A 360 19.44 -7.55 -3.19
CA PRO A 360 18.92 -8.73 -2.51
C PRO A 360 18.11 -9.64 -3.42
N ALA A 361 17.24 -9.07 -4.28
CA ALA A 361 16.42 -9.85 -5.21
C ALA A 361 17.29 -10.67 -6.19
N VAL A 362 18.31 -10.06 -6.77
CA VAL A 362 19.26 -10.74 -7.67
C VAL A 362 20.03 -11.84 -6.94
N ILE A 363 20.56 -11.56 -5.75
CA ILE A 363 21.33 -12.51 -4.96
C ILE A 363 20.47 -13.72 -4.60
N VAL A 364 19.28 -13.51 -4.05
CA VAL A 364 18.41 -14.61 -3.63
C VAL A 364 17.88 -15.39 -4.83
N THR A 365 17.47 -14.70 -5.91
CA THR A 365 17.05 -15.38 -7.14
C THR A 365 18.17 -16.22 -7.76
N ALA A 366 19.41 -15.73 -7.72
CA ALA A 366 20.56 -16.47 -8.26
C ALA A 366 20.94 -17.69 -7.41
N ILE A 367 20.79 -17.64 -6.08
CA ILE A 367 21.19 -18.70 -5.14
C ILE A 367 20.05 -19.68 -4.87
N ALA A 368 18.87 -19.18 -4.55
CA ALA A 368 17.71 -19.97 -4.10
C ALA A 368 16.62 -20.12 -5.17
N GLY A 369 16.80 -19.52 -6.35
CA GLY A 369 15.84 -19.59 -7.46
C GLY A 369 14.52 -18.90 -7.17
N GLU A 370 13.46 -19.40 -7.80
CA GLU A 370 12.11 -18.81 -7.72
C GLU A 370 11.52 -18.90 -6.33
N LYS A 371 11.64 -20.03 -5.68
CA LYS A 371 11.13 -20.25 -4.33
C LYS A 371 11.71 -19.25 -3.35
N GLY A 372 13.00 -18.99 -3.40
CA GLY A 372 13.63 -17.97 -2.56
C GLY A 372 13.14 -16.56 -2.87
N ALA A 373 12.85 -16.24 -4.13
CA ALA A 373 12.27 -14.96 -4.51
C ALA A 373 10.84 -14.79 -3.95
N GLU A 374 10.03 -15.83 -4.01
CA GLU A 374 8.65 -15.78 -3.45
C GLU A 374 8.65 -15.75 -1.92
N GLU A 375 9.58 -16.41 -1.24
CA GLU A 375 9.77 -16.28 0.21
C GLU A 375 10.12 -14.83 0.60
N LEU A 376 10.90 -14.12 -0.22
CA LEU A 376 11.18 -12.70 0.00
C LEU A 376 9.93 -11.82 -0.11
N LEU A 377 8.95 -12.16 -0.95
CA LEU A 377 7.67 -11.45 -1.00
C LEU A 377 6.96 -11.49 0.36
N VAL A 378 6.87 -12.65 0.96
CA VAL A 378 6.24 -12.83 2.28
C VAL A 378 7.03 -12.10 3.36
N LEU A 379 8.36 -12.23 3.36
CA LEU A 379 9.23 -11.55 4.32
C LEU A 379 9.09 -10.02 4.24
N SER A 380 8.94 -9.46 3.04
CA SER A 380 8.74 -8.03 2.86
C SER A 380 7.48 -7.53 3.59
N GLN A 381 6.39 -8.31 3.58
CA GLN A 381 5.14 -7.96 4.26
C GLN A 381 5.29 -7.99 5.79
N VAL A 382 6.08 -8.92 6.31
CA VAL A 382 6.44 -8.97 7.74
C VAL A 382 7.19 -7.69 8.16
N ILE A 383 8.18 -7.27 7.37
CA ILE A 383 8.94 -6.04 7.63
C ILE A 383 8.02 -4.81 7.63
N LEU A 384 7.11 -4.72 6.66
CA LEU A 384 6.12 -3.64 6.59
C LEU A 384 5.22 -3.62 7.82
N SER A 385 4.74 -4.79 8.25
CA SER A 385 3.89 -4.91 9.44
C SER A 385 4.59 -4.46 10.72
N ILE A 386 5.86 -4.83 10.91
CA ILE A 386 6.66 -4.43 12.08
C ILE A 386 6.84 -2.91 12.15
N GLN A 387 7.00 -2.25 11.01
CA GLN A 387 7.19 -0.79 10.97
C GLN A 387 5.88 -0.01 11.22
N LEU A 388 4.73 -0.62 10.98
CA LEU A 388 3.44 0.05 10.99
C LEU A 388 3.09 0.79 12.31
N PRO A 389 3.32 0.24 13.52
CA PRO A 389 3.09 0.96 14.78
C PRO A 389 3.87 2.28 14.87
N PHE A 390 5.09 2.31 14.32
CA PHE A 390 5.95 3.51 14.34
C PHE A 390 5.46 4.64 13.42
N ALA A 391 4.55 4.35 12.50
CA ALA A 391 3.86 5.35 11.71
C ALA A 391 2.51 5.76 12.34
N ILE A 392 1.74 4.79 12.86
CA ILE A 392 0.40 5.02 13.41
C ILE A 392 0.46 5.82 14.71
N ILE A 393 1.37 5.49 15.63
CA ILE A 393 1.45 6.15 16.94
C ILE A 393 1.71 7.65 16.78
N PRO A 394 2.72 8.12 16.03
CA PRO A 394 2.88 9.55 15.75
C PRO A 394 1.65 10.18 15.08
N LEU A 395 1.07 9.53 14.06
CA LEU A 395 -0.11 10.02 13.38
C LEU A 395 -1.26 10.26 14.36
N LEU A 396 -1.52 9.30 15.25
CA LEU A 396 -2.59 9.40 16.24
C LEU A 396 -2.31 10.50 17.27
N LEU A 397 -1.08 10.61 17.77
CA LEU A 397 -0.69 11.65 18.70
C LEU A 397 -0.87 13.04 18.08
N PHE A 398 -0.37 13.27 16.87
CA PHE A 398 -0.48 14.56 16.19
C PHE A 398 -1.93 14.92 15.87
N THR A 399 -2.69 13.98 15.31
CA THR A 399 -4.09 14.25 14.93
C THR A 399 -5.02 14.41 16.15
N SER A 400 -4.58 13.97 17.33
CA SER A 400 -5.33 14.12 18.59
C SER A 400 -4.98 15.38 19.38
N ASP A 401 -3.88 16.04 19.07
CA ASP A 401 -3.43 17.24 19.78
C ASP A 401 -4.14 18.49 19.24
N LYS A 402 -4.92 19.13 20.13
CA LYS A 402 -5.61 20.40 19.81
C LYS A 402 -4.65 21.56 19.51
N LYS A 403 -3.41 21.54 20.03
CA LYS A 403 -2.42 22.59 19.77
C LYS A 403 -1.93 22.51 18.33
N ILE A 404 -1.87 21.31 17.75
CA ILE A 404 -1.44 21.05 16.37
C ILE A 404 -2.60 21.20 15.40
N MET A 405 -3.72 20.56 15.70
CA MET A 405 -4.86 20.40 14.77
C MET A 405 -5.94 21.47 14.93
N GLY A 406 -5.91 22.25 16.02
CA GLY A 406 -6.95 23.24 16.31
C GLY A 406 -8.34 22.59 16.36
N GLU A 407 -9.26 23.13 15.57
CA GLU A 407 -10.65 22.63 15.44
C GLU A 407 -10.75 21.25 14.73
N PHE A 408 -9.72 20.84 14.01
CA PHE A 408 -9.67 19.55 13.27
C PHE A 408 -9.17 18.39 14.12
N ALA A 409 -8.88 18.60 15.42
CA ALA A 409 -8.44 17.54 16.31
C ALA A 409 -9.43 16.38 16.36
N ASN A 410 -8.91 15.16 16.52
CA ASN A 410 -9.72 13.95 16.59
C ASN A 410 -10.81 14.05 17.67
N LYS A 411 -12.03 13.67 17.31
CA LYS A 411 -13.13 13.46 18.26
C LYS A 411 -12.82 12.24 19.15
N MET A 412 -13.45 12.14 20.32
CA MET A 412 -13.17 11.05 21.27
C MET A 412 -13.34 9.66 20.64
N TRP A 413 -14.40 9.42 19.88
CA TRP A 413 -14.61 8.14 19.22
C TRP A 413 -13.50 7.78 18.22
N GLN A 414 -12.97 8.78 17.47
CA GLN A 414 -11.83 8.57 16.56
C GLN A 414 -10.57 8.17 17.34
N LYS A 415 -10.30 8.84 18.47
CA LYS A 415 -9.15 8.51 19.33
C LYS A 415 -9.26 7.08 19.85
N VAL A 416 -10.40 6.71 20.41
CA VAL A 416 -10.64 5.38 20.98
C VAL A 416 -10.50 4.32 19.89
N LEU A 417 -11.18 4.49 18.75
CA LEU A 417 -11.13 3.54 17.66
C LEU A 417 -9.71 3.37 17.11
N THR A 418 -8.97 4.47 16.92
CA THR A 418 -7.58 4.38 16.41
C THR A 418 -6.65 3.73 17.42
N TRP A 419 -6.83 3.95 18.74
CA TRP A 419 -6.06 3.24 19.76
C TRP A 419 -6.37 1.74 19.77
N ILE A 420 -7.62 1.34 19.58
CA ILE A 420 -8.00 -0.08 19.45
C ILE A 420 -7.29 -0.69 18.24
N VAL A 421 -7.36 -0.04 17.08
CA VAL A 421 -6.65 -0.47 15.86
C VAL A 421 -5.16 -0.60 16.10
N THR A 422 -4.55 0.40 16.74
CA THR A 422 -3.11 0.39 17.05
C THR A 422 -2.76 -0.78 17.98
N ALA A 423 -3.57 -1.02 19.02
CA ALA A 423 -3.34 -2.13 19.95
C ALA A 423 -3.46 -3.48 19.24
N ILE A 424 -4.46 -3.69 18.39
CA ILE A 424 -4.61 -4.92 17.59
C ILE A 424 -3.36 -5.16 16.75
N ILE A 425 -2.88 -4.15 16.00
CA ILE A 425 -1.70 -4.26 15.15
C ILE A 425 -0.45 -4.60 15.97
N ILE A 426 -0.24 -3.96 17.12
CA ILE A 426 0.90 -4.24 18.00
C ILE A 426 0.83 -5.67 18.52
N ILE A 427 -0.32 -6.12 19.01
CA ILE A 427 -0.50 -7.48 19.54
C ILE A 427 -0.19 -8.51 18.45
N LEU A 428 -0.72 -8.33 17.25
CA LEU A 428 -0.51 -9.24 16.14
C LEU A 428 0.96 -9.30 15.71
N ASN A 429 1.64 -8.15 15.66
CA ASN A 429 3.09 -8.11 15.38
C ASN A 429 3.92 -8.81 16.46
N VAL A 430 3.58 -8.63 17.73
CA VAL A 430 4.24 -9.34 18.83
C VAL A 430 4.03 -10.85 18.72
N VAL A 431 2.81 -11.30 18.42
CA VAL A 431 2.51 -12.72 18.19
C VAL A 431 3.32 -13.26 17.02
N LEU A 432 3.39 -12.53 15.90
CA LEU A 432 4.17 -12.91 14.72
C LEU A 432 5.66 -13.08 15.06
N ILE A 433 6.25 -12.11 15.76
CA ILE A 433 7.66 -12.16 16.18
C ILE A 433 7.90 -13.36 17.09
N ILE A 434 7.02 -13.62 18.07
CA ILE A 434 7.16 -14.77 18.97
C ILE A 434 7.08 -16.07 18.18
N GLN A 435 6.13 -16.23 17.26
CA GLN A 435 6.00 -17.42 16.43
C GLN A 435 7.23 -17.63 15.53
N THR A 436 7.78 -16.56 14.96
CA THR A 436 8.97 -16.64 14.10
C THR A 436 10.24 -17.04 14.88
N ILE A 437 10.34 -16.66 16.17
CA ILE A 437 11.51 -16.99 17.02
C ILE A 437 11.35 -18.38 17.64
N SER A 438 10.13 -18.81 17.94
CA SER A 438 9.85 -20.07 18.65
C SER A 438 9.65 -21.29 17.73
N GLY A 439 9.44 -21.08 16.45
CA GLY A 439 9.27 -22.14 15.43
C GLY A 439 10.48 -22.46 14.69
#